data_43d32c251be513307c9c98028aeb9801
#
_entry.id   43d32c251be513307c9c98028aeb9801
#
_cell.length_a   1.000
_cell.length_b   1.000
_cell.length_c   1.000
_cell.angle_alpha   90.00
_cell.angle_beta   90.00
_cell.angle_gamma   90.00
#
_symmetry.space_group_name_H-M   'P 1'
#
loop_
_entity.id
_entity.type
_entity.pdbx_description
1 polymer ?
#
loop_
_entity_poly.entity_id
_entity_poly.type
_entity_poly.pdbx_seq_one_letter_code
_entity_poly.pdbx_strand_id
1 'polypeptide(L)'
;MTNKFNQKITFKFIENIWQERDHRESENAIKMIYKKTALPHSFTEIMFSKSLKAYEMIVKSKDIDQQLIYSILKIYKPTIELLNDELNCFEPIIIEIKNMNLESDSWIDSFIKIFKLSVLIQCFRGYEIEMAKLLSNYRLIKANDRPIIMYCYSSQKMANIARTNGDYEKMKKIFKFLIKRTNKFNQCHDLIELDDIKKILMDLKNDLMTKFGITYLGIFGSYSRGEQNEYSDLDILCKVRDDFKNISNLKDEIASFIKDAVLIDVDVMIDDVTYDADQIPVDMFTEKIQIF
;
A
#
# COMPACT_ATOMS: atom_id res chain seq x y z
N MET A 1 -6.77 -26.81 1.97
CA MET A 1 -7.31 -25.50 1.58
C MET A 1 -6.39 -24.32 1.91
N THR A 2 -5.51 -24.40 2.89
CA THR A 2 -4.57 -23.36 3.33
C THR A 2 -3.53 -22.93 2.30
N ASN A 3 -3.18 -23.79 1.32
CA ASN A 3 -2.03 -23.55 0.43
C ASN A 3 -2.30 -22.57 -0.76
N LYS A 4 -3.52 -22.56 -1.31
CA LYS A 4 -3.87 -21.63 -2.42
C LYS A 4 -4.07 -20.20 -1.94
N PHE A 5 -4.47 -20.05 -0.73
CA PHE A 5 -4.80 -18.79 -0.10
C PHE A 5 -3.55 -17.99 0.27
N ASN A 6 -2.57 -18.64 0.89
CA ASN A 6 -1.28 -18.01 1.17
C ASN A 6 -0.54 -17.60 -0.12
N GLN A 7 -0.79 -18.27 -1.25
CA GLN A 7 -0.17 -17.92 -2.52
C GLN A 7 -0.67 -16.58 -3.09
N LYS A 8 -1.96 -16.26 -2.95
CA LYS A 8 -2.51 -14.98 -3.45
C LYS A 8 -1.93 -13.80 -2.67
N ILE A 9 -1.86 -13.91 -1.33
CA ILE A 9 -1.31 -12.84 -0.49
C ILE A 9 0.18 -12.67 -0.73
N THR A 10 0.91 -13.78 -0.83
CA THR A 10 2.34 -13.74 -1.15
C THR A 10 2.59 -13.07 -2.48
N PHE A 11 1.80 -13.42 -3.50
CA PHE A 11 1.88 -12.78 -4.80
C PHE A 11 1.64 -11.28 -4.70
N LYS A 12 0.55 -10.87 -4.05
CA LYS A 12 0.19 -9.46 -3.87
C LYS A 12 1.20 -8.69 -3.04
N PHE A 13 1.74 -9.31 -2.00
CA PHE A 13 2.81 -8.72 -1.21
C PHE A 13 4.07 -8.46 -2.07
N ILE A 14 4.53 -9.46 -2.83
CA ILE A 14 5.72 -9.35 -3.70
C ILE A 14 5.51 -8.26 -4.74
N GLU A 15 4.35 -8.21 -5.36
CA GLU A 15 3.97 -7.20 -6.33
C GLU A 15 4.04 -5.78 -5.72
N ASN A 16 3.57 -5.61 -4.49
CA ASN A 16 3.59 -4.31 -3.83
C ASN A 16 4.94 -3.92 -3.20
N ILE A 17 5.96 -4.77 -3.22
CA ILE A 17 7.29 -4.37 -2.76
C ILE A 17 7.84 -3.22 -3.60
N TRP A 18 7.69 -3.29 -4.91
CA TRP A 18 8.24 -2.31 -5.85
C TRP A 18 7.23 -1.34 -6.44
N GLN A 19 5.94 -1.44 -6.32
CA GLN A 19 4.98 -0.65 -7.09
C GLN A 19 5.24 0.86 -7.08
N GLU A 20 5.47 1.43 -8.28
CA GLU A 20 5.26 2.84 -8.60
C GLU A 20 3.85 3.05 -9.16
N ARG A 21 3.26 4.24 -8.93
CA ARG A 21 1.85 4.54 -9.20
C ARG A 21 1.39 4.33 -10.65
N ASP A 22 2.32 4.39 -11.62
CA ASP A 22 1.98 4.54 -13.04
C ASP A 22 2.32 3.33 -13.93
N HIS A 23 2.83 2.24 -13.37
CA HIS A 23 3.18 1.06 -14.17
C HIS A 23 2.11 0.01 -14.11
N ARG A 24 1.14 0.10 -15.02
CA ARG A 24 0.13 -0.95 -15.27
C ARG A 24 0.71 -1.97 -16.25
N GLU A 25 1.45 -2.91 -15.72
CA GLU A 25 1.83 -4.08 -16.50
C GLU A 25 0.66 -5.06 -16.54
N SER A 26 0.63 -5.87 -17.61
CA SER A 26 -0.34 -6.95 -17.70
C SER A 26 -0.19 -7.90 -16.49
N GLU A 27 -1.24 -8.01 -15.68
CA GLU A 27 -1.28 -8.93 -14.53
C GLU A 27 -0.92 -10.37 -14.94
N ASN A 28 -1.26 -10.75 -16.18
CA ASN A 28 -0.91 -12.06 -16.72
C ASN A 28 0.59 -12.25 -16.89
N ALA A 29 1.33 -11.23 -17.36
CA ALA A 29 2.79 -11.30 -17.50
C ALA A 29 3.46 -11.50 -16.13
N ILE A 30 3.06 -10.72 -15.13
CA ILE A 30 3.57 -10.84 -13.76
C ILE A 30 3.23 -12.22 -13.16
N LYS A 31 2.00 -12.74 -13.39
CA LYS A 31 1.62 -14.09 -12.96
C LYS A 31 2.46 -15.19 -13.61
N MET A 32 2.83 -15.04 -14.89
CA MET A 32 3.72 -15.99 -15.57
C MET A 32 5.14 -15.97 -14.99
N ILE A 33 5.67 -14.79 -14.66
CA ILE A 33 6.97 -14.67 -13.99
C ILE A 33 6.93 -15.31 -12.60
N TYR A 34 5.85 -15.06 -11.83
CA TYR A 34 5.66 -15.69 -10.52
C TYR A 34 5.65 -17.22 -10.60
N LYS A 35 5.00 -17.76 -11.63
CA LYS A 35 4.97 -19.21 -11.91
C LYS A 35 6.26 -19.73 -12.57
N LYS A 36 7.24 -18.87 -12.85
CA LYS A 36 8.49 -19.19 -13.55
C LYS A 36 8.30 -19.75 -14.96
N THR A 37 7.21 -19.36 -15.62
CA THR A 37 6.89 -19.78 -17.01
C THR A 37 7.26 -18.72 -18.05
N ALA A 38 7.68 -17.54 -17.64
CA ALA A 38 8.19 -16.47 -18.51
C ALA A 38 9.39 -15.77 -17.88
N LEU A 39 10.22 -15.15 -18.73
CA LEU A 39 11.29 -14.24 -18.31
C LEU A 39 10.78 -12.80 -18.30
N PRO A 40 11.29 -11.95 -17.42
CA PRO A 40 10.90 -10.54 -17.38
C PRO A 40 11.54 -9.78 -18.56
N HIS A 41 10.75 -8.92 -19.21
CA HIS A 41 11.17 -8.10 -20.35
C HIS A 41 11.06 -6.59 -20.08
N SER A 42 10.08 -6.18 -19.30
CA SER A 42 9.92 -4.77 -18.91
C SER A 42 10.63 -4.45 -17.60
N PHE A 43 10.78 -3.15 -17.31
CA PHE A 43 11.37 -2.70 -16.05
C PHE A 43 10.57 -3.18 -14.84
N THR A 44 9.24 -3.06 -14.88
CA THR A 44 8.34 -3.51 -13.81
C THR A 44 8.44 -5.02 -13.59
N GLU A 45 8.44 -5.80 -14.68
CA GLU A 45 8.62 -7.26 -14.62
C GLU A 45 9.97 -7.65 -14.02
N ILE A 46 11.05 -6.93 -14.38
CA ILE A 46 12.38 -7.12 -13.81
C ILE A 46 12.35 -6.84 -12.30
N MET A 47 11.72 -5.75 -11.88
CA MET A 47 11.62 -5.39 -10.46
C MET A 47 10.75 -6.36 -9.66
N PHE A 48 9.66 -6.84 -10.25
CA PHE A 48 8.87 -7.93 -9.65
C PHE A 48 9.71 -9.21 -9.49
N SER A 49 10.47 -9.60 -10.52
CA SER A 49 11.37 -10.76 -10.45
C SER A 49 12.44 -10.61 -9.36
N LYS A 50 12.99 -9.39 -9.18
CA LYS A 50 13.92 -9.09 -8.09
C LYS A 50 13.24 -9.22 -6.72
N SER A 51 12.03 -8.68 -6.57
CA SER A 51 11.25 -8.78 -5.33
C SER A 51 10.90 -10.23 -5.00
N LEU A 52 10.56 -11.03 -6.00
CA LEU A 52 10.32 -12.47 -5.83
C LEU A 52 11.58 -13.20 -5.35
N LYS A 53 12.74 -12.92 -5.95
CA LYS A 53 14.02 -13.51 -5.53
C LYS A 53 14.39 -13.12 -4.10
N ALA A 54 14.19 -11.85 -3.74
CA ALA A 54 14.42 -11.35 -2.38
C ALA A 54 13.51 -12.05 -1.35
N TYR A 55 12.23 -12.20 -1.66
CA TYR A 55 11.29 -12.96 -0.85
C TYR A 55 11.71 -14.43 -0.69
N GLU A 56 12.03 -15.11 -1.79
CA GLU A 56 12.50 -16.51 -1.76
C GLU A 56 13.78 -16.67 -0.92
N MET A 57 14.67 -15.69 -0.94
CA MET A 57 15.90 -15.68 -0.13
C MET A 57 15.55 -15.62 1.35
N ILE A 58 14.60 -14.78 1.76
CA ILE A 58 14.12 -14.74 3.14
C ILE A 58 13.52 -16.08 3.54
N VAL A 59 12.63 -16.66 2.71
CA VAL A 59 12.00 -17.96 3.00
C VAL A 59 13.04 -19.05 3.24
N LYS A 60 14.09 -19.09 2.42
CA LYS A 60 15.16 -20.12 2.47
C LYS A 60 16.21 -19.86 3.56
N SER A 61 16.34 -18.63 4.07
CA SER A 61 17.32 -18.32 5.10
C SER A 61 17.05 -19.10 6.39
N LYS A 62 18.09 -19.41 7.15
CA LYS A 62 17.93 -19.98 8.50
C LYS A 62 17.60 -18.91 9.53
N ASP A 63 18.33 -17.81 9.48
CA ASP A 63 18.20 -16.67 10.38
C ASP A 63 18.49 -15.38 9.62
N ILE A 64 18.26 -14.25 10.28
CA ILE A 64 18.63 -12.94 9.76
C ILE A 64 20.01 -12.55 10.28
N ASP A 65 20.87 -12.14 9.35
CA ASP A 65 22.19 -11.57 9.61
C ASP A 65 22.50 -10.46 8.60
N GLN A 66 23.65 -9.84 8.77
CA GLN A 66 24.13 -8.77 7.88
C GLN A 66 24.31 -9.26 6.44
N GLN A 67 24.79 -10.49 6.26
CA GLN A 67 25.05 -11.08 4.93
C GLN A 67 23.75 -11.34 4.15
N LEU A 68 22.71 -11.78 4.85
CA LEU A 68 21.39 -11.95 4.22
C LEU A 68 20.85 -10.60 3.74
N ILE A 69 20.86 -9.56 4.59
CA ILE A 69 20.40 -8.22 4.21
C ILE A 69 21.20 -7.67 3.04
N TYR A 70 22.51 -7.81 3.06
CA TYR A 70 23.39 -7.37 1.97
C TYR A 70 23.12 -8.15 0.68
N SER A 71 22.90 -9.46 0.77
CA SER A 71 22.58 -10.30 -0.38
C SER A 71 21.24 -9.94 -1.01
N ILE A 72 20.22 -9.61 -0.20
CA ILE A 72 18.95 -9.10 -0.67
C ILE A 72 19.13 -7.74 -1.38
N LEU A 73 19.91 -6.84 -0.80
CA LEU A 73 20.20 -5.54 -1.41
C LEU A 73 20.91 -5.69 -2.76
N LYS A 74 21.83 -6.64 -2.89
CA LYS A 74 22.51 -6.96 -4.17
C LYS A 74 21.55 -7.43 -5.26
N ILE A 75 20.41 -8.03 -4.94
CA ILE A 75 19.38 -8.37 -5.93
C ILE A 75 18.87 -7.11 -6.61
N TYR A 76 18.59 -6.05 -5.84
CA TYR A 76 18.13 -4.78 -6.37
C TYR A 76 19.22 -3.97 -7.04
N LYS A 77 20.39 -3.91 -6.42
CA LYS A 77 21.56 -3.15 -6.87
C LYS A 77 22.81 -4.03 -6.94
N PRO A 78 23.02 -4.77 -8.05
CA PRO A 78 24.13 -5.72 -8.17
C PRO A 78 25.52 -5.09 -8.03
N THR A 79 25.66 -3.81 -8.39
CA THR A 79 26.93 -3.06 -8.34
C THR A 79 27.23 -2.47 -6.96
N ILE A 80 26.37 -2.73 -5.95
CA ILE A 80 26.62 -2.19 -4.61
C ILE A 80 27.79 -2.91 -3.96
N GLU A 81 28.70 -2.11 -3.43
CA GLU A 81 29.78 -2.58 -2.58
C GLU A 81 29.66 -1.87 -1.23
N LEU A 82 29.56 -2.65 -0.17
CA LEU A 82 29.58 -2.17 1.21
C LEU A 82 30.81 -2.75 1.89
N LEU A 83 31.54 -1.91 2.59
CA LEU A 83 32.66 -2.32 3.45
C LEU A 83 32.11 -3.02 4.70
N ASN A 84 32.93 -3.82 5.36
CA ASN A 84 32.50 -4.54 6.56
C ASN A 84 31.96 -3.61 7.65
N ASP A 85 32.53 -2.43 7.82
CA ASP A 85 32.07 -1.44 8.80
C ASP A 85 30.67 -0.87 8.40
N GLU A 86 30.38 -0.75 7.10
CA GLU A 86 29.07 -0.32 6.63
C GLU A 86 27.98 -1.38 6.86
N LEU A 87 28.33 -2.65 6.92
CA LEU A 87 27.39 -3.73 7.25
C LEU A 87 26.86 -3.64 8.68
N ASN A 88 27.62 -3.02 9.58
CA ASN A 88 27.19 -2.81 10.96
C ASN A 88 25.97 -1.89 11.06
N CYS A 89 25.67 -1.08 10.03
CA CYS A 89 24.46 -0.27 9.98
C CYS A 89 23.17 -1.11 10.03
N PHE A 90 23.21 -2.40 9.67
CA PHE A 90 22.06 -3.29 9.71
C PHE A 90 21.78 -3.86 11.11
N GLU A 91 22.73 -3.77 12.04
CA GLU A 91 22.62 -4.39 13.37
C GLU A 91 21.36 -3.94 14.15
N PRO A 92 20.99 -2.64 14.19
CA PRO A 92 19.77 -2.22 14.88
C PRO A 92 18.49 -2.86 14.31
N ILE A 93 18.45 -3.08 12.99
CA ILE A 93 17.32 -3.74 12.34
C ILE A 93 17.28 -5.23 12.71
N ILE A 94 18.43 -5.89 12.66
CA ILE A 94 18.57 -7.32 12.99
C ILE A 94 18.13 -7.59 14.43
N ILE A 95 18.57 -6.76 15.38
CA ILE A 95 18.19 -6.86 16.79
C ILE A 95 16.68 -6.72 16.94
N GLU A 96 16.08 -5.73 16.30
CA GLU A 96 14.65 -5.50 16.40
C GLU A 96 13.85 -6.65 15.77
N ILE A 97 14.29 -7.19 14.63
CA ILE A 97 13.66 -8.36 14.00
C ILE A 97 13.76 -9.59 14.92
N LYS A 98 14.90 -9.84 15.53
CA LYS A 98 15.09 -10.98 16.43
C LYS A 98 14.23 -10.89 17.69
N ASN A 99 14.04 -9.68 18.20
CA ASN A 99 13.23 -9.41 19.41
C ASN A 99 11.72 -9.33 19.13
N MET A 100 11.30 -9.26 17.87
CA MET A 100 9.89 -9.17 17.51
C MET A 100 9.14 -10.45 17.88
N ASN A 101 8.17 -10.33 18.80
CA ASN A 101 7.31 -11.41 19.24
C ASN A 101 5.92 -11.29 18.61
N LEU A 102 5.57 -12.18 17.68
CA LEU A 102 4.30 -12.17 16.95
C LEU A 102 3.08 -12.52 17.81
N GLU A 103 3.28 -13.15 18.97
CA GLU A 103 2.21 -13.52 19.92
C GLU A 103 1.79 -12.35 20.82
N SER A 104 2.59 -11.29 20.87
CA SER A 104 2.36 -10.10 21.69
C SER A 104 1.87 -8.95 20.83
N ASP A 105 0.92 -8.14 21.30
CA ASP A 105 0.45 -6.92 20.64
C ASP A 105 1.59 -5.93 20.30
N SER A 106 2.74 -6.06 20.97
CA SER A 106 3.93 -5.25 20.72
C SER A 106 4.59 -5.50 19.35
N TRP A 107 4.21 -6.57 18.63
CA TRP A 107 4.76 -6.83 17.29
C TRP A 107 4.50 -5.68 16.31
N ILE A 108 3.38 -4.97 16.47
CA ILE A 108 3.05 -3.79 15.66
C ILE A 108 4.09 -2.69 15.86
N ASP A 109 4.49 -2.46 17.09
CA ASP A 109 5.48 -1.44 17.43
C ASP A 109 6.87 -1.82 16.90
N SER A 110 7.25 -3.09 17.01
CA SER A 110 8.48 -3.63 16.41
C SER A 110 8.46 -3.53 14.89
N PHE A 111 7.36 -3.86 14.25
CA PHE A 111 7.22 -3.72 12.79
C PHE A 111 7.44 -2.27 12.33
N ILE A 112 6.79 -1.31 12.98
CA ILE A 112 6.92 0.11 12.66
C ILE A 112 8.36 0.59 12.91
N LYS A 113 9.00 0.14 13.98
CA LYS A 113 10.37 0.47 14.31
C LYS A 113 11.35 -0.08 13.27
N ILE A 114 11.19 -1.33 12.84
CA ILE A 114 11.99 -1.93 11.76
C ILE A 114 11.80 -1.14 10.48
N PHE A 115 10.55 -0.79 10.11
CA PHE A 115 10.27 0.01 8.93
C PHE A 115 10.98 1.38 9.00
N LYS A 116 10.85 2.08 10.14
CA LYS A 116 11.48 3.39 10.37
C LYS A 116 13.01 3.29 10.27
N LEU A 117 13.62 2.33 10.95
CA LEU A 117 15.07 2.11 10.89
C LEU A 117 15.53 1.86 9.45
N SER A 118 14.81 1.00 8.71
CA SER A 118 15.15 0.68 7.33
C SER A 118 15.07 1.89 6.40
N VAL A 119 14.08 2.77 6.58
CA VAL A 119 13.92 4.00 5.78
C VAL A 119 15.03 5.01 6.07
N LEU A 120 15.56 5.04 7.30
CA LEU A 120 16.56 6.02 7.73
C LEU A 120 18.00 5.58 7.41
N ILE A 121 18.22 4.30 7.15
CA ILE A 121 19.55 3.79 6.83
C ILE A 121 19.96 4.12 5.39
N GLN A 122 20.99 4.96 5.25
CA GLN A 122 21.51 5.38 3.94
C GLN A 122 22.21 4.25 3.15
N CYS A 123 22.60 3.17 3.81
CA CYS A 123 23.27 2.02 3.18
C CYS A 123 22.42 1.31 2.13
N PHE A 124 21.11 1.48 2.12
CA PHE A 124 20.23 0.90 1.09
C PHE A 124 20.25 1.66 -0.24
N ARG A 125 20.81 2.88 -0.27
CA ARG A 125 21.19 3.63 -1.48
C ARG A 125 20.09 3.70 -2.55
N GLY A 126 18.87 4.09 -2.16
CA GLY A 126 17.72 4.29 -3.03
C GLY A 126 16.68 3.15 -2.98
N TYR A 127 16.94 2.08 -2.21
CA TYR A 127 16.00 0.95 -2.02
C TYR A 127 15.48 0.86 -0.57
N GLU A 128 15.44 2.00 0.12
CA GLU A 128 15.06 2.05 1.54
C GLU A 128 13.63 1.55 1.78
N ILE A 129 12.69 1.87 0.87
CA ILE A 129 11.27 1.50 1.02
C ILE A 129 11.08 0.02 0.73
N GLU A 130 11.69 -0.52 -0.32
CA GLU A 130 11.64 -1.94 -0.68
C GLU A 130 12.23 -2.79 0.44
N MET A 131 13.40 -2.40 0.94
CA MET A 131 14.04 -3.07 2.06
C MET A 131 13.20 -2.95 3.34
N ALA A 132 12.59 -1.78 3.60
CA ALA A 132 11.71 -1.60 4.75
C ALA A 132 10.47 -2.52 4.68
N LYS A 133 9.85 -2.66 3.51
CA LYS A 133 8.72 -3.58 3.30
C LYS A 133 9.12 -5.03 3.54
N LEU A 134 10.27 -5.46 3.03
CA LEU A 134 10.78 -6.82 3.20
C LEU A 134 11.17 -7.11 4.65
N LEU A 135 12.00 -6.27 5.25
CA LEU A 135 12.58 -6.51 6.57
C LEU A 135 11.55 -6.41 7.69
N SER A 136 10.61 -5.47 7.61
CA SER A 136 9.51 -5.40 8.60
C SER A 136 8.58 -6.62 8.52
N ASN A 137 8.43 -7.23 7.34
CA ASN A 137 7.67 -8.48 7.17
C ASN A 137 8.47 -9.76 7.43
N TYR A 138 9.77 -9.67 7.75
CA TYR A 138 10.64 -10.84 7.85
C TYR A 138 10.08 -11.93 8.78
N ARG A 139 9.67 -11.56 10.00
CA ARG A 139 9.15 -12.52 10.99
C ARG A 139 7.85 -13.16 10.54
N LEU A 140 6.94 -12.40 9.92
CA LEU A 140 5.70 -12.92 9.35
C LEU A 140 5.99 -13.93 8.23
N ILE A 141 6.91 -13.59 7.32
CA ILE A 141 7.33 -14.48 6.23
C ILE A 141 7.93 -15.78 6.80
N LYS A 142 8.80 -15.69 7.80
CA LYS A 142 9.44 -16.86 8.43
C LYS A 142 8.47 -17.73 9.21
N ALA A 143 7.46 -17.13 9.84
CA ALA A 143 6.40 -17.86 10.53
C ALA A 143 5.39 -18.51 9.56
N ASN A 144 5.58 -18.36 8.24
CA ASN A 144 4.60 -18.73 7.22
C ASN A 144 3.22 -18.10 7.49
N ASP A 145 3.24 -16.93 8.11
CA ASP A 145 2.08 -16.10 8.35
C ASP A 145 1.89 -15.09 7.19
N ARG A 146 0.87 -14.29 7.28
CA ARG A 146 0.48 -13.35 6.22
C ARG A 146 1.35 -12.12 6.24
N PRO A 147 2.18 -11.87 5.23
CA PRO A 147 2.89 -10.59 5.13
C PRO A 147 1.88 -9.45 4.96
N ILE A 148 2.13 -8.33 5.63
CA ILE A 148 1.30 -7.13 5.50
C ILE A 148 1.58 -6.48 4.15
N ILE A 149 0.53 -6.35 3.32
CA ILE A 149 0.62 -5.70 2.02
C ILE A 149 0.74 -4.19 2.22
N MET A 150 1.90 -3.65 1.85
CA MET A 150 2.19 -2.23 1.98
C MET A 150 2.11 -1.56 0.61
N TYR A 151 0.98 -0.94 0.31
CA TYR A 151 0.76 -0.23 -0.94
C TYR A 151 1.69 0.98 -1.08
N CYS A 152 1.99 1.37 -2.33
CA CYS A 152 2.94 2.43 -2.65
C CYS A 152 2.65 3.72 -1.86
N TYR A 153 1.42 4.23 -1.94
CA TYR A 153 1.04 5.47 -1.25
C TYR A 153 1.23 5.37 0.28
N SER A 154 0.76 4.30 0.90
CA SER A 154 0.86 4.13 2.36
C SER A 154 2.31 3.98 2.82
N SER A 155 3.13 3.21 2.10
CA SER A 155 4.55 3.06 2.42
C SER A 155 5.34 4.36 2.22
N GLN A 156 5.04 5.11 1.17
CA GLN A 156 5.64 6.43 0.93
C GLN A 156 5.25 7.42 2.03
N LYS A 157 3.98 7.44 2.44
CA LYS A 157 3.50 8.29 3.54
C LYS A 157 4.19 7.94 4.86
N MET A 158 4.31 6.64 5.20
CA MET A 158 5.04 6.19 6.38
C MET A 158 6.54 6.56 6.30
N ALA A 159 7.16 6.41 5.13
CA ALA A 159 8.56 6.78 4.92
C ALA A 159 8.78 8.30 5.11
N ASN A 160 7.89 9.13 4.60
CA ASN A 160 7.96 10.58 4.80
C ASN A 160 7.83 10.96 6.28
N ILE A 161 6.89 10.35 7.01
CA ILE A 161 6.77 10.55 8.45
C ILE A 161 8.06 10.12 9.18
N ALA A 162 8.64 8.98 8.81
CA ALA A 162 9.89 8.50 9.39
C ALA A 162 11.06 9.49 9.17
N ARG A 163 11.21 10.01 7.95
CA ARG A 163 12.29 10.95 7.57
C ARG A 163 12.17 12.30 8.24
N THR A 164 10.95 12.77 8.52
CA THR A 164 10.71 14.05 9.20
C THR A 164 10.69 13.93 10.72
N ASN A 165 11.08 12.77 11.25
CA ASN A 165 10.97 12.45 12.69
C ASN A 165 9.56 12.68 13.25
N GLY A 166 8.57 12.45 12.39
CA GLY A 166 7.17 12.75 12.66
C GLY A 166 6.51 11.76 13.61
N ASP A 167 5.25 12.01 13.81
CA ASP A 167 4.38 11.37 14.80
C ASP A 167 4.28 9.85 14.61
N TYR A 168 4.76 9.12 15.61
CA TYR A 168 4.67 7.67 15.69
C TYR A 168 3.21 7.16 15.64
N GLU A 169 2.29 7.86 16.29
CA GLU A 169 0.87 7.48 16.31
C GLU A 169 0.25 7.58 14.91
N LYS A 170 0.70 8.53 14.08
CA LYS A 170 0.28 8.57 12.66
C LYS A 170 0.76 7.36 11.88
N MET A 171 2.01 6.93 12.06
CA MET A 171 2.51 5.71 11.46
C MET A 171 1.70 4.49 11.92
N LYS A 172 1.40 4.41 13.22
CA LYS A 172 0.62 3.33 13.82
C LYS A 172 -0.81 3.26 13.26
N LYS A 173 -1.46 4.40 13.05
CA LYS A 173 -2.78 4.47 12.39
C LYS A 173 -2.73 3.93 10.97
N ILE A 174 -1.77 4.38 10.16
CA ILE A 174 -1.59 3.88 8.78
C ILE A 174 -1.36 2.37 8.80
N PHE A 175 -0.50 1.89 9.70
CA PHE A 175 -0.17 0.48 9.76
C PHE A 175 -1.36 -0.39 10.21
N LYS A 176 -2.13 0.05 11.21
CA LYS A 176 -3.38 -0.63 11.60
C LYS A 176 -4.38 -0.70 10.45
N PHE A 177 -4.44 0.35 9.63
CA PHE A 177 -5.24 0.33 8.40
C PHE A 177 -4.74 -0.73 7.40
N LEU A 178 -3.43 -0.82 7.17
CA LEU A 178 -2.83 -1.84 6.30
C LEU A 178 -3.10 -3.26 6.79
N ILE A 179 -3.05 -3.50 8.11
CA ILE A 179 -3.42 -4.80 8.69
C ILE A 179 -4.87 -5.13 8.37
N LYS A 180 -5.81 -4.20 8.62
CA LYS A 180 -7.24 -4.40 8.30
C LYS A 180 -7.44 -4.72 6.82
N ARG A 181 -6.78 -3.97 5.94
CA ARG A 181 -6.86 -4.16 4.50
C ARG A 181 -6.28 -5.50 4.07
N THR A 182 -5.12 -5.89 4.58
CA THR A 182 -4.54 -7.20 4.33
C THR A 182 -5.45 -8.33 4.82
N ASN A 183 -6.05 -8.20 6.00
CA ASN A 183 -6.96 -9.19 6.54
C ASN A 183 -8.26 -9.30 5.72
N LYS A 184 -8.78 -8.19 5.22
CA LYS A 184 -9.95 -8.21 4.33
C LYS A 184 -9.63 -8.79 2.96
N PHE A 185 -8.47 -8.49 2.38
CA PHE A 185 -7.99 -9.13 1.17
C PHE A 185 -8.00 -10.66 1.29
N ASN A 186 -7.83 -11.16 2.50
CA ASN A 186 -7.90 -12.57 2.84
C ASN A 186 -9.31 -13.14 2.96
N GLN A 187 -10.27 -12.31 3.32
CA GLN A 187 -11.66 -12.72 3.57
C GLN A 187 -12.55 -12.50 2.34
N CYS A 188 -12.24 -11.47 1.54
CA CYS A 188 -12.96 -11.16 0.32
C CYS A 188 -12.13 -11.64 -0.86
N HIS A 189 -12.64 -12.64 -1.56
CA HIS A 189 -11.97 -13.24 -2.71
C HIS A 189 -11.94 -12.34 -3.94
N ASP A 190 -12.64 -11.20 -3.90
CA ASP A 190 -12.86 -10.36 -5.06
C ASP A 190 -12.80 -8.86 -4.70
N LEU A 191 -12.62 -8.04 -5.71
CA LEU A 191 -12.89 -6.61 -5.74
C LEU A 191 -14.09 -6.30 -4.85
N ILE A 192 -14.03 -5.22 -4.08
CA ILE A 192 -15.26 -4.73 -3.47
C ILE A 192 -16.20 -4.39 -4.62
N GLU A 193 -17.28 -5.11 -4.69
CA GLU A 193 -18.30 -4.88 -5.70
C GLU A 193 -18.87 -3.46 -5.57
N LEU A 194 -19.16 -2.84 -6.70
CA LEU A 194 -19.72 -1.49 -6.72
C LEU A 194 -20.98 -1.38 -5.84
N ASP A 195 -21.79 -2.43 -5.80
CA ASP A 195 -23.01 -2.43 -4.98
C ASP A 195 -22.72 -2.46 -3.48
N ASP A 196 -21.64 -3.08 -3.03
CA ASP A 196 -21.21 -3.02 -1.63
C ASP A 196 -20.67 -1.63 -1.27
N ILE A 197 -19.94 -1.00 -2.18
CA ILE A 197 -19.49 0.40 -2.03
C ILE A 197 -20.68 1.33 -1.91
N LYS A 198 -21.69 1.19 -2.78
CA LYS A 198 -22.92 1.99 -2.73
C LYS A 198 -23.61 1.87 -1.37
N LYS A 199 -23.76 0.66 -0.84
CA LYS A 199 -24.34 0.43 0.49
C LYS A 199 -23.57 1.15 1.57
N ILE A 200 -22.23 0.96 1.61
CA ILE A 200 -21.36 1.61 2.58
C ILE A 200 -21.50 3.13 2.51
N LEU A 201 -21.46 3.71 1.31
CA LEU A 201 -21.59 5.16 1.14
C LEU A 201 -22.97 5.68 1.54
N MET A 202 -24.04 4.90 1.29
CA MET A 202 -25.38 5.23 1.76
C MET A 202 -25.50 5.17 3.29
N ASP A 203 -24.87 4.20 3.94
CA ASP A 203 -24.82 4.10 5.40
C ASP A 203 -24.07 5.29 6.02
N LEU A 204 -23.05 5.80 5.33
CA LEU A 204 -22.27 6.98 5.74
C LEU A 204 -22.95 8.31 5.42
N LYS A 205 -24.05 8.33 4.67
CA LYS A 205 -24.69 9.56 4.18
C LYS A 205 -24.88 10.62 5.26
N ASN A 206 -25.48 10.25 6.39
CA ASN A 206 -25.76 11.20 7.48
C ASN A 206 -24.46 11.81 8.05
N ASP A 207 -23.43 10.98 8.24
CA ASP A 207 -22.15 11.46 8.72
C ASP A 207 -21.46 12.38 7.69
N LEU A 208 -21.50 12.03 6.41
CA LEU A 208 -20.95 12.83 5.33
C LEU A 208 -21.64 14.19 5.20
N MET A 209 -22.97 14.21 5.34
CA MET A 209 -23.74 15.45 5.31
C MET A 209 -23.48 16.34 6.55
N THR A 210 -23.40 15.74 7.73
CA THR A 210 -23.28 16.52 8.99
C THR A 210 -21.86 16.96 9.29
N LYS A 211 -20.86 16.09 9.06
CA LYS A 211 -19.44 16.38 9.39
C LYS A 211 -18.74 17.18 8.31
N PHE A 212 -19.08 16.97 7.04
CA PHE A 212 -18.38 17.54 5.89
C PHE A 212 -19.26 18.41 5.00
N GLY A 213 -20.53 18.57 5.34
CA GLY A 213 -21.47 19.40 4.58
C GLY A 213 -21.75 18.89 3.16
N ILE A 214 -21.56 17.60 2.88
CA ILE A 214 -21.75 17.03 1.55
C ILE A 214 -23.23 17.07 1.20
N THR A 215 -23.55 17.65 0.04
CA THR A 215 -24.93 17.74 -0.50
C THR A 215 -25.16 16.83 -1.69
N TYR A 216 -24.09 16.40 -2.33
CA TYR A 216 -24.10 15.47 -3.44
C TYR A 216 -22.86 14.58 -3.37
N LEU A 217 -23.02 13.30 -3.64
CA LEU A 217 -21.92 12.35 -3.74
C LEU A 217 -22.17 11.40 -4.92
N GLY A 218 -21.16 11.26 -5.78
CA GLY A 218 -21.18 10.36 -6.92
C GLY A 218 -19.87 9.62 -7.07
N ILE A 219 -19.93 8.43 -7.66
CA ILE A 219 -18.77 7.62 -8.05
C ILE A 219 -18.50 7.85 -9.53
N PHE A 220 -17.24 8.02 -9.90
CA PHE A 220 -16.81 8.09 -11.30
C PHE A 220 -15.58 7.19 -11.53
N GLY A 221 -14.90 7.33 -12.67
CA GLY A 221 -13.70 6.57 -12.96
C GLY A 221 -13.95 5.08 -13.23
N SER A 222 -12.99 4.24 -12.88
CA SER A 222 -13.02 2.81 -13.21
C SER A 222 -14.20 2.05 -12.58
N TYR A 223 -14.60 2.43 -11.36
CA TYR A 223 -15.74 1.81 -10.69
C TYR A 223 -17.07 2.12 -11.37
N SER A 224 -17.26 3.33 -11.90
CA SER A 224 -18.50 3.68 -12.59
C SER A 224 -18.66 2.99 -13.94
N ARG A 225 -17.54 2.63 -14.59
CA ARG A 225 -17.52 1.92 -15.87
C ARG A 225 -17.47 0.40 -15.76
N GLY A 226 -17.40 -0.15 -14.53
CA GLY A 226 -17.19 -1.58 -14.33
C GLY A 226 -15.83 -2.09 -14.79
N GLU A 227 -14.85 -1.21 -14.93
CA GLU A 227 -13.46 -1.50 -15.35
C GLU A 227 -12.49 -1.58 -14.18
N GLN A 228 -13.01 -1.51 -12.95
CA GLN A 228 -12.18 -1.56 -11.75
C GLN A 228 -11.42 -2.87 -11.67
N ASN A 229 -10.21 -2.77 -11.14
CA ASN A 229 -9.39 -3.90 -10.80
C ASN A 229 -8.90 -3.79 -9.35
N GLU A 230 -8.18 -4.77 -8.87
CA GLU A 230 -7.68 -4.80 -7.49
C GLU A 230 -6.71 -3.66 -7.11
N TYR A 231 -6.33 -2.81 -8.07
CA TYR A 231 -5.49 -1.61 -7.88
C TYR A 231 -6.28 -0.32 -8.00
N SER A 232 -7.53 -0.41 -8.45
CA SER A 232 -8.33 0.77 -8.66
C SER A 232 -8.60 1.46 -7.33
N ASP A 233 -8.37 2.76 -7.28
CA ASP A 233 -8.91 3.67 -6.29
C ASP A 233 -10.39 3.94 -6.57
N LEU A 234 -11.06 4.40 -5.56
CA LEU A 234 -12.45 4.85 -5.67
C LEU A 234 -12.47 6.35 -5.92
N ASP A 235 -12.85 6.73 -7.12
CA ASP A 235 -12.99 8.12 -7.51
C ASP A 235 -14.35 8.67 -7.08
N ILE A 236 -14.36 9.67 -6.20
CA ILE A 236 -15.56 10.31 -5.63
C ILE A 236 -15.64 11.75 -6.09
N LEU A 237 -16.79 12.11 -6.66
CA LEU A 237 -17.19 13.50 -6.90
C LEU A 237 -18.18 13.92 -5.82
N CYS A 238 -17.92 15.01 -5.12
CA CYS A 238 -18.87 15.54 -4.14
C CYS A 238 -19.09 17.05 -4.31
N LYS A 239 -20.30 17.50 -3.91
CA LYS A 239 -20.59 18.92 -3.68
C LYS A 239 -20.73 19.16 -2.20
N VAL A 240 -20.17 20.25 -1.75
CA VAL A 240 -20.23 20.66 -0.34
C VAL A 240 -20.98 21.99 -0.20
N ARG A 241 -21.58 22.20 0.95
CA ARG A 241 -22.22 23.49 1.29
C ARG A 241 -21.18 24.60 1.36
N ASP A 242 -21.58 25.83 1.12
CA ASP A 242 -20.67 26.98 1.05
C ASP A 242 -19.96 27.26 2.37
N ASP A 243 -20.58 26.95 3.51
CA ASP A 243 -19.99 27.09 4.84
C ASP A 243 -18.81 26.12 5.10
N PHE A 244 -18.66 25.07 4.30
CA PHE A 244 -17.57 24.07 4.37
C PHE A 244 -16.45 24.31 3.35
N LYS A 245 -16.65 25.11 2.31
CA LYS A 245 -15.69 25.26 1.19
C LYS A 245 -14.33 25.81 1.60
N ASN A 246 -14.26 26.58 2.67
CA ASN A 246 -13.02 27.22 3.15
C ASN A 246 -12.27 26.41 4.22
N ILE A 247 -12.67 25.17 4.49
CA ILE A 247 -11.99 24.32 5.45
C ILE A 247 -10.73 23.74 4.79
N SER A 248 -9.57 24.12 5.34
CA SER A 248 -8.29 23.56 4.87
C SER A 248 -8.28 22.03 5.10
N ASN A 249 -7.85 21.27 4.08
CA ASN A 249 -7.78 19.82 4.08
C ASN A 249 -9.12 19.06 4.00
N LEU A 250 -10.24 19.74 3.73
CA LEU A 250 -11.55 19.09 3.63
C LEU A 250 -11.55 17.88 2.67
N LYS A 251 -10.90 18.01 1.51
CA LYS A 251 -10.72 16.92 0.53
C LYS A 251 -10.06 15.69 1.17
N ASP A 252 -8.96 15.90 1.89
CA ASP A 252 -8.19 14.82 2.51
C ASP A 252 -8.93 14.17 3.68
N GLU A 253 -9.71 14.96 4.42
CA GLU A 253 -10.54 14.46 5.53
C GLU A 253 -11.69 13.61 5.01
N ILE A 254 -12.39 14.04 3.96
CA ILE A 254 -13.45 13.26 3.29
C ILE A 254 -12.86 11.96 2.73
N ALA A 255 -11.73 12.04 2.00
CA ALA A 255 -11.06 10.87 1.45
C ALA A 255 -10.68 9.87 2.54
N SER A 256 -10.10 10.35 3.64
CA SER A 256 -9.71 9.52 4.78
C SER A 256 -10.92 8.85 5.44
N PHE A 257 -12.02 9.60 5.62
CA PHE A 257 -13.23 9.09 6.25
C PHE A 257 -13.89 7.98 5.41
N ILE A 258 -14.05 8.22 4.11
CA ILE A 258 -14.60 7.20 3.20
C ILE A 258 -13.66 5.99 3.11
N LYS A 259 -12.35 6.22 2.98
CA LYS A 259 -11.34 5.17 2.91
C LYS A 259 -11.35 4.24 4.11
N ASP A 260 -11.56 4.76 5.31
CA ASP A 260 -11.68 3.96 6.53
C ASP A 260 -12.86 2.97 6.48
N ALA A 261 -13.91 3.31 5.75
CA ALA A 261 -15.09 2.47 5.62
C ALA A 261 -15.00 1.48 4.44
N VAL A 262 -14.59 1.96 3.25
CA VAL A 262 -14.53 1.11 2.05
C VAL A 262 -13.24 0.29 1.97
N LEU A 263 -12.19 0.69 2.71
CA LEU A 263 -10.88 0.03 2.80
C LEU A 263 -10.13 -0.12 1.45
N ILE A 264 -10.43 0.76 0.51
CA ILE A 264 -9.68 0.98 -0.73
C ILE A 264 -9.19 2.42 -0.77
N ASP A 265 -8.23 2.72 -1.62
CA ASP A 265 -7.77 4.10 -1.80
C ASP A 265 -8.92 4.93 -2.39
N VAL A 266 -9.06 6.16 -1.93
CA VAL A 266 -10.14 7.06 -2.34
C VAL A 266 -9.52 8.37 -2.82
N ASP A 267 -9.85 8.77 -4.03
CA ASP A 267 -9.61 10.12 -4.53
C ASP A 267 -10.91 10.91 -4.53
N VAL A 268 -10.88 12.10 -3.93
CA VAL A 268 -12.07 12.95 -3.79
C VAL A 268 -11.89 14.20 -4.63
N MET A 269 -12.87 14.46 -5.48
CA MET A 269 -13.02 15.72 -6.22
C MET A 269 -14.17 16.50 -5.61
N ILE A 270 -13.91 17.73 -5.17
CA ILE A 270 -14.98 18.65 -4.76
C ILE A 270 -15.36 19.47 -5.99
N ASP A 271 -16.62 19.37 -6.40
CA ASP A 271 -17.18 20.17 -7.50
C ASP A 271 -17.34 21.62 -7.01
N ASP A 272 -16.26 22.39 -7.19
CA ASP A 272 -16.27 23.82 -6.98
C ASP A 272 -16.65 24.48 -8.33
N VAL A 273 -17.67 25.32 -8.35
CA VAL A 273 -18.25 26.00 -9.54
C VAL A 273 -17.19 26.84 -10.31
N THR A 274 -15.95 26.86 -9.85
CA THR A 274 -14.84 27.63 -10.41
C THR A 274 -13.93 26.86 -11.37
N TYR A 275 -14.19 25.60 -11.68
CA TYR A 275 -13.46 24.95 -12.76
C TYR A 275 -13.98 25.46 -14.10
N ASP A 276 -13.10 26.16 -14.82
CA ASP A 276 -13.34 26.47 -16.23
C ASP A 276 -13.68 25.16 -16.96
N ALA A 277 -14.86 25.12 -17.58
CA ALA A 277 -15.41 23.93 -18.24
C ALA A 277 -14.47 23.36 -19.32
N ASP A 278 -13.47 24.13 -19.74
CA ASP A 278 -12.48 23.76 -20.77
C ASP A 278 -11.30 22.94 -20.23
N GLN A 279 -11.15 22.77 -18.93
CA GLN A 279 -10.01 22.06 -18.30
C GLN A 279 -10.35 20.62 -17.82
N ILE A 280 -11.61 20.23 -17.83
CA ILE A 280 -12.03 18.89 -17.41
C ILE A 280 -12.40 18.11 -18.66
N PRO A 281 -11.80 16.93 -18.92
CA PRO A 281 -12.24 16.09 -20.03
C PRO A 281 -13.75 15.80 -19.88
N VAL A 282 -14.53 16.13 -20.88
CA VAL A 282 -16.00 15.97 -20.92
C VAL A 282 -16.41 14.54 -20.60
N ASP A 283 -15.54 13.58 -20.89
CA ASP A 283 -15.75 12.14 -20.67
C ASP A 283 -15.74 11.74 -19.18
N MET A 284 -15.14 12.54 -18.28
CA MET A 284 -15.14 12.25 -16.84
C MET A 284 -16.52 12.34 -16.19
N PHE A 285 -17.45 13.09 -16.77
CA PHE A 285 -18.75 13.35 -16.14
C PHE A 285 -19.91 12.58 -16.76
N THR A 286 -19.72 11.92 -17.90
CA THR A 286 -20.78 11.22 -18.63
C THR A 286 -21.16 9.89 -17.99
N GLU A 287 -20.29 9.27 -17.19
CA GLU A 287 -20.49 7.93 -16.61
C GLU A 287 -20.46 7.92 -15.08
N LYS A 288 -20.99 8.95 -14.44
CA LYS A 288 -21.07 9.00 -12.97
C LYS A 288 -22.30 8.29 -12.41
N ILE A 289 -22.09 7.57 -11.32
CA ILE A 289 -23.15 6.93 -10.55
C ILE A 289 -23.46 7.80 -9.34
N GLN A 290 -24.63 8.40 -9.30
CA GLN A 290 -25.07 9.17 -8.14
C GLN A 290 -25.40 8.24 -6.98
N ILE A 291 -24.93 8.59 -5.79
CA ILE A 291 -25.21 7.88 -4.53
C ILE A 291 -26.30 8.63 -3.77
N PHE A 292 -26.17 9.94 -3.60
CA PHE A 292 -27.19 10.81 -3.02
C PHE A 292 -26.99 12.26 -3.41
#